data_87b4ec926095f00f7ee15903a07da098
#
_entry.id   87b4ec926095f00f7ee15903a07da098
#
_cell.length_a   1.000
_cell.length_b   1.000
_cell.length_c   1.000
_cell.angle_alpha   90.00
_cell.angle_beta   90.00
_cell.angle_gamma   90.00
#
_symmetry.space_group_name_H-M   'P 1'
#
loop_
_entity.id
_entity.type
_entity.pdbx_description
1 polymer ?
#
loop_
_entity_poly.entity_id
_entity_poly.type
_entity_poly.pdbx_seq_one_letter_code
_entity_poly.pdbx_strand_id
1 'polypeptide(L)'
;MTVPAQRVRRRPSAPGRVLPLLLVAALLAPVAFLFVQTHRLTGEDRDLAARERLGVEYLRALGPVTEALVDAQSAAVAGRPGSREGLDRAVQAAAAVDARIGGELRSHERWAGLRAKLEALPDRALTEPEAAFAGYGEVTDLLLALHRKVRESSGLIRDPASDSFFLQDGIGGDLPTAMVAAGRLADLTSLAARRPDTERAATQGQLAELRVSARGSATDLVTDLLSAVDSTESTDLGHSVLTPLDTYQRSVEALVALSAPTGRTGQTEPGQVAAARLNAQAAAKQLQPVILNELDVLLKERIDSYDRDRWWAIGAAAVAVLLVLVLAGVLIAAFRRAYRRAAEERRARRENSGALPEPSAWQPPAGRTIPAEDRRLLQPVATGQDGSERWGPFDAAR
;
A
#
# COMPACT_ATOMS: atom_id res chain seq x y z
N MET A 1 -61.92 62.76 -10.76
CA MET A 1 -61.23 61.56 -11.32
C MET A 1 -60.25 61.10 -10.25
N THR A 2 -60.69 60.11 -9.50
CA THR A 2 -59.86 59.51 -8.40
C THR A 2 -59.23 58.26 -8.91
N VAL A 3 -57.88 58.21 -8.91
CA VAL A 3 -57.07 57.07 -9.31
C VAL A 3 -56.97 56.11 -8.10
N PRO A 4 -57.32 54.82 -8.22
CA PRO A 4 -57.15 53.90 -7.09
C PRO A 4 -55.68 53.45 -6.94
N ALA A 5 -55.15 53.58 -5.76
CA ALA A 5 -53.81 53.10 -5.40
C ALA A 5 -53.74 51.56 -5.48
N GLN A 6 -52.94 51.03 -6.41
CA GLN A 6 -52.64 49.63 -6.49
C GLN A 6 -51.81 49.17 -5.31
N ARG A 7 -52.39 48.34 -4.44
CA ARG A 7 -51.67 47.65 -3.36
C ARG A 7 -50.79 46.59 -3.98
N VAL A 8 -49.49 46.83 -4.06
CA VAL A 8 -48.48 45.86 -4.39
C VAL A 8 -48.49 44.77 -3.31
N ARG A 9 -49.04 43.60 -3.66
CA ARG A 9 -48.94 42.37 -2.88
C ARG A 9 -47.47 41.91 -2.89
N ARG A 10 -46.69 42.25 -1.86
CA ARG A 10 -45.39 41.63 -1.61
C ARG A 10 -45.65 40.16 -1.32
N ARG A 11 -45.26 39.28 -2.29
CA ARG A 11 -45.18 37.84 -2.07
C ARG A 11 -44.17 37.58 -0.94
N PRO A 12 -44.49 36.75 0.06
CA PRO A 12 -43.52 36.37 1.07
C PRO A 12 -42.40 35.59 0.38
N SER A 13 -41.22 36.19 0.33
CA SER A 13 -40.02 35.56 -0.17
C SER A 13 -39.73 34.31 0.66
N ALA A 14 -39.46 33.19 -0.01
CA ALA A 14 -39.15 31.88 0.54
C ALA A 14 -37.69 31.68 1.07
N PRO A 15 -36.81 32.71 1.30
CA PRO A 15 -35.42 32.48 1.70
C PRO A 15 -35.28 32.03 3.16
N GLY A 16 -36.25 32.22 4.03
CA GLY A 16 -36.12 31.88 5.45
C GLY A 16 -36.15 30.38 5.79
N ARG A 17 -36.57 29.51 4.85
CA ARG A 17 -36.63 28.05 5.05
C ARG A 17 -35.43 27.30 4.45
N VAL A 18 -34.77 27.91 3.49
CA VAL A 18 -33.67 27.29 2.75
C VAL A 18 -32.32 27.53 3.46
N LEU A 19 -32.16 28.67 4.11
CA LEU A 19 -30.90 29.07 4.79
C LEU A 19 -30.41 28.06 5.85
N PRO A 20 -31.23 27.58 6.80
CA PRO A 20 -30.77 26.60 7.79
C PRO A 20 -30.45 25.25 7.18
N LEU A 21 -31.16 24.84 6.13
CA LEU A 21 -30.86 23.62 5.39
C LEU A 21 -29.54 23.73 4.62
N LEU A 22 -29.28 24.88 4.01
CA LEU A 22 -28.00 25.17 3.36
C LEU A 22 -26.83 25.18 4.34
N LEU A 23 -27.00 25.76 5.54
CA LEU A 23 -25.98 25.76 6.58
C LEU A 23 -25.67 24.35 7.10
N VAL A 24 -26.71 23.52 7.31
CA VAL A 24 -26.54 22.11 7.69
C VAL A 24 -25.85 21.32 6.55
N ALA A 25 -26.25 21.52 5.30
CA ALA A 25 -25.61 20.88 4.15
C ALA A 25 -24.14 21.33 3.98
N ALA A 26 -23.84 22.62 4.17
CA ALA A 26 -22.49 23.17 4.11
C ALA A 26 -21.57 22.61 5.20
N LEU A 27 -22.12 22.27 6.36
CA LEU A 27 -21.38 21.70 7.48
C LEU A 27 -21.17 20.17 7.29
N LEU A 28 -22.16 19.50 6.68
CA LEU A 28 -22.08 18.05 6.41
C LEU A 28 -21.21 17.70 5.20
N ALA A 29 -21.19 18.57 4.18
CA ALA A 29 -20.46 18.27 2.96
C ALA A 29 -18.96 17.99 3.18
N PRO A 30 -18.19 18.83 3.94
CA PRO A 30 -16.78 18.53 4.20
C PRO A 30 -16.59 17.28 5.07
N VAL A 31 -17.48 17.02 6.02
CA VAL A 31 -17.41 15.82 6.88
C VAL A 31 -17.66 14.57 6.03
N ALA A 32 -18.68 14.58 5.19
CA ALA A 32 -18.97 13.47 4.27
C ALA A 32 -17.83 13.25 3.26
N PHE A 33 -17.26 14.34 2.73
CA PHE A 33 -16.11 14.26 1.83
C PHE A 33 -14.90 13.62 2.51
N LEU A 34 -14.54 14.09 3.70
CA LEU A 34 -13.42 13.54 4.48
C LEU A 34 -13.67 12.07 4.84
N PHE A 35 -14.88 11.71 5.24
CA PHE A 35 -15.24 10.33 5.54
C PHE A 35 -15.06 9.42 4.33
N VAL A 36 -15.58 9.82 3.16
CA VAL A 36 -15.44 9.06 1.91
C VAL A 36 -13.96 8.92 1.54
N GLN A 37 -13.19 10.01 1.66
CA GLN A 37 -11.76 10.00 1.33
C GLN A 37 -10.97 9.07 2.25
N THR A 38 -11.17 9.18 3.57
CA THR A 38 -10.51 8.31 4.56
C THR A 38 -10.91 6.85 4.33
N HIS A 39 -12.20 6.59 4.11
CA HIS A 39 -12.69 5.23 3.89
C HIS A 39 -12.10 4.57 2.63
N ARG A 40 -11.90 5.35 1.55
CA ARG A 40 -11.25 4.87 0.33
C ARG A 40 -9.78 4.58 0.55
N LEU A 41 -9.03 5.49 1.15
CA LEU A 41 -7.60 5.33 1.41
C LEU A 41 -7.33 4.12 2.32
N THR A 42 -8.04 4.02 3.45
CA THR A 42 -7.90 2.86 4.36
C THR A 42 -8.30 1.55 3.66
N GLY A 43 -9.29 1.60 2.74
CA GLY A 43 -9.67 0.43 1.94
C GLY A 43 -8.58 -0.01 0.97
N GLU A 44 -7.94 0.93 0.26
CA GLU A 44 -6.85 0.66 -0.69
C GLU A 44 -5.61 0.09 0.03
N ASP A 45 -5.25 0.63 1.20
CA ASP A 45 -4.12 0.17 2.01
C ASP A 45 -4.38 -1.24 2.58
N ARG A 46 -5.61 -1.50 3.06
CA ARG A 46 -6.02 -2.82 3.51
C ARG A 46 -5.97 -3.88 2.41
N ASP A 47 -6.44 -3.52 1.22
CA ASP A 47 -6.44 -4.42 0.05
C ASP A 47 -5.01 -4.67 -0.45
N LEU A 48 -4.10 -3.70 -0.29
CA LEU A 48 -2.67 -3.89 -0.53
C LEU A 48 -2.10 -4.92 0.44
N ALA A 49 -2.26 -4.72 1.75
CA ALA A 49 -1.77 -5.65 2.77
C ALA A 49 -2.36 -7.07 2.61
N ALA A 50 -3.61 -7.19 2.20
CA ALA A 50 -4.23 -8.47 1.89
C ALA A 50 -3.57 -9.17 0.68
N ARG A 51 -3.24 -8.41 -0.38
CA ARG A 51 -2.49 -8.95 -1.54
C ARG A 51 -1.05 -9.32 -1.19
N GLU A 52 -0.39 -8.54 -0.35
CA GLU A 52 0.94 -8.87 0.17
C GLU A 52 0.93 -10.21 0.90
N ARG A 53 -0.09 -10.49 1.72
CA ARG A 53 -0.26 -11.80 2.37
C ARG A 53 -0.42 -12.95 1.37
N LEU A 54 -1.12 -12.74 0.25
CA LEU A 54 -1.17 -13.74 -0.83
C LEU A 54 0.23 -13.96 -1.43
N GLY A 55 1.02 -12.89 -1.57
CA GLY A 55 2.42 -12.98 -1.98
C GLY A 55 3.25 -13.82 -1.02
N VAL A 56 3.14 -13.58 0.29
CA VAL A 56 3.80 -14.37 1.35
C VAL A 56 3.41 -15.85 1.27
N GLU A 57 2.13 -16.15 1.07
CA GLU A 57 1.64 -17.52 0.90
C GLU A 57 2.26 -18.19 -0.33
N TYR A 58 2.37 -17.47 -1.43
CA TYR A 58 3.00 -18.00 -2.65
C TYR A 58 4.51 -18.21 -2.46
N LEU A 59 5.23 -17.25 -1.87
CA LEU A 59 6.66 -17.36 -1.57
C LEU A 59 6.95 -18.54 -0.61
N ARG A 60 6.06 -18.79 0.35
CA ARG A 60 6.13 -19.96 1.24
C ARG A 60 6.10 -21.29 0.47
N ALA A 61 5.34 -21.36 -0.63
CA ALA A 61 5.27 -22.53 -1.48
C ALA A 61 6.47 -22.64 -2.43
N LEU A 62 7.06 -21.51 -2.85
CA LEU A 62 8.24 -21.51 -3.74
C LEU A 62 9.54 -21.90 -3.04
N GLY A 63 9.67 -21.65 -1.73
CA GLY A 63 10.88 -21.99 -0.98
C GLY A 63 11.30 -23.45 -1.10
N PRO A 64 10.42 -24.43 -0.83
CA PRO A 64 10.72 -25.84 -1.02
C PRO A 64 11.05 -26.22 -2.48
N VAL A 65 10.48 -25.51 -3.47
CA VAL A 65 10.83 -25.70 -4.89
C VAL A 65 12.26 -25.25 -5.15
N THR A 66 12.65 -24.09 -4.61
CA THR A 66 14.02 -23.56 -4.72
C THR A 66 15.03 -24.52 -4.09
N GLU A 67 14.77 -24.99 -2.87
CA GLU A 67 15.60 -25.97 -2.16
C GLU A 67 15.76 -27.27 -2.98
N ALA A 68 14.65 -27.86 -3.38
CA ALA A 68 14.66 -29.14 -4.10
C ALA A 68 15.31 -29.03 -5.49
N LEU A 69 15.15 -27.89 -6.17
CA LEU A 69 15.77 -27.65 -7.48
C LEU A 69 17.29 -27.51 -7.37
N VAL A 70 17.78 -26.76 -6.37
CA VAL A 70 19.22 -26.63 -6.09
C VAL A 70 19.81 -28.00 -5.72
N ASP A 71 19.12 -28.82 -4.94
CA ASP A 71 19.56 -30.19 -4.60
C ASP A 71 19.57 -31.10 -5.82
N ALA A 72 18.56 -31.04 -6.66
CA ALA A 72 18.48 -31.84 -7.89
C ALA A 72 19.62 -31.46 -8.86
N GLN A 73 19.92 -30.16 -9.02
CA GLN A 73 21.05 -29.66 -9.80
C GLN A 73 22.36 -30.26 -9.27
N SER A 74 22.62 -30.11 -7.98
CA SER A 74 23.88 -30.58 -7.37
C SER A 74 24.03 -32.10 -7.44
N ALA A 75 22.93 -32.85 -7.32
CA ALA A 75 22.94 -34.29 -7.50
C ALA A 75 23.27 -34.69 -8.96
N ALA A 76 22.65 -34.00 -9.93
CA ALA A 76 22.90 -34.25 -11.35
C ALA A 76 24.35 -33.89 -11.73
N VAL A 77 24.88 -32.75 -11.30
CA VAL A 77 26.27 -32.34 -11.51
C VAL A 77 27.27 -33.33 -10.88
N ALA A 78 26.91 -33.88 -9.73
CA ALA A 78 27.75 -34.92 -9.10
C ALA A 78 27.63 -36.31 -9.75
N GLY A 79 26.75 -36.48 -10.70
CA GLY A 79 26.46 -37.80 -11.36
C GLY A 79 25.76 -38.78 -10.40
N ARG A 80 25.07 -38.29 -9.38
CA ARG A 80 24.31 -39.08 -8.42
C ARG A 80 22.83 -39.13 -8.81
N PRO A 81 22.15 -40.26 -8.59
CA PRO A 81 20.70 -40.27 -8.74
C PRO A 81 20.06 -39.27 -7.80
N GLY A 82 19.50 -38.19 -8.34
CA GLY A 82 18.75 -37.21 -7.56
C GLY A 82 17.41 -37.80 -7.11
N SER A 83 17.00 -37.52 -5.90
CA SER A 83 15.64 -37.82 -5.47
C SER A 83 14.68 -36.82 -6.13
N ARG A 84 14.01 -37.26 -7.20
CA ARG A 84 12.96 -36.48 -7.88
C ARG A 84 11.71 -36.31 -7.00
N GLU A 85 11.48 -37.28 -6.11
CA GLU A 85 10.29 -37.26 -5.24
C GLU A 85 10.15 -35.98 -4.41
N GLY A 86 11.27 -35.46 -3.90
CA GLY A 86 11.28 -34.18 -3.17
C GLY A 86 10.88 -33.00 -4.04
N LEU A 87 11.46 -32.94 -5.25
CA LEU A 87 11.14 -31.88 -6.22
C LEU A 87 9.68 -31.99 -6.71
N ASP A 88 9.24 -33.17 -7.07
CA ASP A 88 7.86 -33.40 -7.55
C ASP A 88 6.83 -33.03 -6.47
N ARG A 89 7.09 -33.37 -5.21
CA ARG A 89 6.23 -33.00 -4.09
C ARG A 89 6.17 -31.48 -3.90
N ALA A 90 7.32 -30.79 -3.94
CA ALA A 90 7.40 -29.35 -3.82
C ALA A 90 6.68 -28.64 -4.98
N VAL A 91 6.87 -29.12 -6.21
CA VAL A 91 6.20 -28.62 -7.42
C VAL A 91 4.68 -28.80 -7.33
N GLN A 92 4.21 -29.97 -6.86
CA GLN A 92 2.77 -30.21 -6.67
C GLN A 92 2.17 -29.28 -5.62
N ALA A 93 2.86 -29.05 -4.50
CA ALA A 93 2.42 -28.12 -3.47
C ALA A 93 2.32 -26.68 -4.01
N ALA A 94 3.35 -26.23 -4.74
CA ALA A 94 3.35 -24.90 -5.37
C ALA A 94 2.27 -24.78 -6.46
N ALA A 95 2.02 -25.83 -7.24
CA ALA A 95 0.94 -25.88 -8.23
C ALA A 95 -0.44 -25.72 -7.60
N ALA A 96 -0.68 -26.30 -6.43
CA ALA A 96 -1.94 -26.14 -5.69
C ALA A 96 -2.14 -24.67 -5.21
N VAL A 97 -1.06 -23.99 -4.84
CA VAL A 97 -1.10 -22.57 -4.48
C VAL A 97 -1.34 -21.71 -5.71
N ASP A 98 -0.60 -21.93 -6.80
CA ASP A 98 -0.80 -21.20 -8.06
C ASP A 98 -2.21 -21.34 -8.61
N ALA A 99 -2.79 -22.54 -8.57
CA ALA A 99 -4.17 -22.78 -9.00
C ALA A 99 -5.20 -21.93 -8.22
N ARG A 100 -4.90 -21.60 -6.97
CA ARG A 100 -5.80 -20.84 -6.09
C ARG A 100 -5.59 -19.34 -6.21
N ILE A 101 -4.35 -18.86 -6.22
CA ILE A 101 -4.02 -17.43 -6.14
C ILE A 101 -3.19 -16.89 -7.30
N GLY A 102 -2.68 -17.76 -8.19
CA GLY A 102 -1.82 -17.37 -9.31
C GLY A 102 -2.49 -16.44 -10.32
N GLY A 103 -3.81 -16.57 -10.50
CA GLY A 103 -4.58 -15.66 -11.35
C GLY A 103 -4.63 -14.23 -10.78
N GLU A 104 -4.84 -14.09 -9.48
CA GLU A 104 -4.87 -12.79 -8.79
C GLU A 104 -3.49 -12.11 -8.81
N LEU A 105 -2.43 -12.87 -8.59
CA LEU A 105 -1.05 -12.39 -8.63
C LEU A 105 -0.48 -12.31 -10.07
N ARG A 106 -1.25 -12.66 -11.10
CA ARG A 106 -0.81 -12.67 -12.50
C ARG A 106 0.50 -13.46 -12.70
N SER A 107 0.70 -14.52 -11.92
CA SER A 107 1.88 -15.38 -11.93
C SER A 107 1.68 -16.68 -12.72
N HIS A 108 0.43 -17.04 -13.02
CA HIS A 108 0.02 -18.31 -13.61
C HIS A 108 0.78 -18.67 -14.91
N GLU A 109 0.95 -17.73 -15.83
CA GLU A 109 1.70 -17.97 -17.07
C GLU A 109 3.18 -18.28 -16.82
N ARG A 110 3.80 -17.57 -15.85
CA ARG A 110 5.21 -17.82 -15.47
C ARG A 110 5.36 -19.16 -14.77
N TRP A 111 4.41 -19.51 -13.90
CA TRP A 111 4.37 -20.83 -13.29
C TRP A 111 4.22 -21.93 -14.32
N ALA A 112 3.30 -21.80 -15.27
CA ALA A 112 3.10 -22.78 -16.35
C ALA A 112 4.39 -22.95 -17.20
N GLY A 113 5.08 -21.86 -17.54
CA GLY A 113 6.35 -21.90 -18.25
C GLY A 113 7.47 -22.59 -17.45
N LEU A 114 7.60 -22.28 -16.16
CA LEU A 114 8.54 -22.97 -15.26
C LEU A 114 8.23 -24.46 -15.18
N ARG A 115 6.97 -24.82 -14.96
CA ARG A 115 6.54 -26.22 -14.87
C ARG A 115 6.84 -27.02 -16.14
N ALA A 116 6.54 -26.47 -17.31
CA ALA A 116 6.86 -27.10 -18.57
C ALA A 116 8.37 -27.38 -18.73
N LYS A 117 9.22 -26.46 -18.27
CA LYS A 117 10.68 -26.65 -18.26
C LYS A 117 11.13 -27.71 -17.27
N LEU A 118 10.54 -27.76 -16.07
CA LEU A 118 10.79 -28.80 -15.06
C LEU A 118 10.40 -30.20 -15.58
N GLU A 119 9.27 -30.31 -16.24
CA GLU A 119 8.79 -31.56 -16.82
C GLU A 119 9.70 -32.04 -17.97
N ALA A 120 10.30 -31.12 -18.75
CA ALA A 120 11.20 -31.42 -19.86
C ALA A 120 12.64 -31.74 -19.43
N LEU A 121 13.06 -31.47 -18.19
CA LEU A 121 14.44 -31.72 -17.71
C LEU A 121 14.87 -33.19 -17.86
N PRO A 122 14.04 -34.20 -17.52
CA PRO A 122 14.41 -35.61 -17.67
C PRO A 122 14.72 -36.04 -19.09
N ASP A 123 13.95 -35.52 -20.05
CA ASP A 123 14.03 -35.91 -21.46
C ASP A 123 15.29 -35.36 -22.14
N ARG A 124 15.96 -34.38 -21.51
CA ARG A 124 17.19 -33.78 -22.01
C ARG A 124 18.45 -34.68 -21.85
N ALA A 125 18.31 -35.88 -21.29
CA ALA A 125 19.41 -36.79 -21.04
C ALA A 125 20.64 -36.11 -20.42
N LEU A 126 20.43 -35.39 -19.28
CA LEU A 126 21.45 -34.61 -18.58
C LEU A 126 22.46 -35.54 -17.88
N THR A 127 23.08 -36.44 -18.64
CA THR A 127 24.08 -37.40 -18.17
C THR A 127 25.45 -36.75 -17.97
N GLU A 128 25.72 -35.69 -18.75
CA GLU A 128 26.95 -34.92 -18.61
C GLU A 128 26.80 -33.83 -17.57
N PRO A 129 27.74 -33.72 -16.61
CA PRO A 129 27.66 -32.75 -15.53
C PRO A 129 27.53 -31.27 -15.98
N GLU A 130 28.21 -30.91 -17.08
CA GLU A 130 28.13 -29.55 -17.66
C GLU A 130 26.74 -29.26 -18.24
N ALA A 131 26.16 -30.23 -18.95
CA ALA A 131 24.82 -30.12 -19.49
C ALA A 131 23.76 -30.04 -18.35
N ALA A 132 23.97 -30.79 -17.27
CA ALA A 132 23.13 -30.72 -16.08
C ALA A 132 23.23 -29.35 -15.44
N PHE A 133 24.43 -28.82 -15.23
CA PHE A 133 24.61 -27.47 -14.66
C PHE A 133 23.91 -26.40 -15.49
N ALA A 134 24.05 -26.40 -16.80
CA ALA A 134 23.39 -25.46 -17.69
C ALA A 134 21.85 -25.63 -17.70
N GLY A 135 21.36 -26.88 -17.88
CA GLY A 135 19.92 -27.15 -17.96
C GLY A 135 19.14 -26.82 -16.69
N TYR A 136 19.65 -27.19 -15.52
CA TYR A 136 19.07 -26.81 -14.24
C TYR A 136 19.21 -25.30 -13.99
N GLY A 137 20.32 -24.68 -14.43
CA GLY A 137 20.53 -23.25 -14.35
C GLY A 137 19.42 -22.43 -15.04
N GLU A 138 19.03 -22.82 -16.28
CA GLU A 138 17.91 -22.20 -16.99
C GLU A 138 16.59 -22.24 -16.19
N VAL A 139 16.30 -23.40 -15.59
CA VAL A 139 15.07 -23.58 -14.80
C VAL A 139 15.09 -22.75 -13.51
N THR A 140 16.26 -22.70 -12.86
CA THR A 140 16.47 -21.92 -11.65
C THR A 140 16.31 -20.42 -11.93
N ASP A 141 16.76 -19.92 -13.09
CA ASP A 141 16.57 -18.52 -13.49
C ASP A 141 15.09 -18.20 -13.71
N LEU A 142 14.32 -19.14 -14.28
CA LEU A 142 12.86 -18.98 -14.40
C LEU A 142 12.17 -18.98 -13.02
N LEU A 143 12.65 -19.77 -12.08
CA LEU A 143 12.13 -19.78 -10.71
C LEU A 143 12.41 -18.46 -10.01
N LEU A 144 13.62 -17.90 -10.11
CA LEU A 144 13.93 -16.58 -9.57
C LEU A 144 13.12 -15.48 -10.25
N ALA A 145 12.85 -15.59 -11.55
CA ALA A 145 11.96 -14.68 -12.25
C ALA A 145 10.50 -14.77 -11.77
N LEU A 146 10.06 -15.97 -11.36
CA LEU A 146 8.75 -16.16 -10.74
C LEU A 146 8.69 -15.53 -9.34
N HIS A 147 9.70 -15.72 -8.50
CA HIS A 147 9.82 -15.03 -7.20
C HIS A 147 9.66 -13.51 -7.37
N ARG A 148 10.41 -12.92 -8.31
CA ARG A 148 10.30 -11.49 -8.64
C ARG A 148 8.90 -11.10 -9.09
N LYS A 149 8.28 -11.90 -9.97
CA LYS A 149 6.92 -11.63 -10.43
C LYS A 149 5.89 -11.66 -9.29
N VAL A 150 6.00 -12.61 -8.38
CA VAL A 150 5.12 -12.70 -7.21
C VAL A 150 5.28 -11.45 -6.33
N ARG A 151 6.51 -11.05 -6.01
CA ARG A 151 6.80 -9.80 -5.25
C ARG A 151 6.17 -8.57 -5.90
N GLU A 152 6.41 -8.37 -7.21
CA GLU A 152 5.88 -7.23 -7.96
C GLU A 152 4.36 -7.19 -7.97
N SER A 153 3.72 -8.34 -8.18
CA SER A 153 2.27 -8.43 -8.36
C SER A 153 1.48 -8.37 -7.06
N SER A 154 2.07 -8.88 -5.98
CA SER A 154 1.46 -8.83 -4.65
C SER A 154 1.63 -7.47 -3.95
N GLY A 155 2.58 -6.65 -4.41
CA GLY A 155 2.88 -5.38 -3.77
C GLY A 155 4.04 -5.43 -2.77
N LEU A 156 4.65 -6.60 -2.53
CA LEU A 156 5.77 -6.81 -1.60
C LEU A 156 7.04 -5.98 -1.87
N ILE A 157 7.05 -5.15 -2.90
CA ILE A 157 8.11 -4.17 -3.21
C ILE A 157 7.70 -2.72 -2.92
N ARG A 158 6.51 -2.49 -2.36
CA ARG A 158 5.91 -1.15 -2.22
C ARG A 158 5.45 -0.86 -0.80
N ASP A 159 5.87 -1.65 0.16
CA ASP A 159 5.45 -1.50 1.53
C ASP A 159 5.92 -0.15 2.11
N PRO A 160 5.03 0.67 2.66
CA PRO A 160 5.40 1.95 3.26
C PRO A 160 6.08 1.81 4.63
N ALA A 161 5.97 0.65 5.28
CA ALA A 161 6.57 0.40 6.59
C ALA A 161 7.95 -0.26 6.43
N SER A 162 8.97 0.32 7.07
CA SER A 162 10.37 -0.08 6.88
C SER A 162 10.65 -1.49 7.34
N ASP A 163 10.08 -1.93 8.47
CA ASP A 163 10.29 -3.25 9.05
C ASP A 163 9.81 -4.38 8.12
N SER A 164 8.57 -4.27 7.63
CA SER A 164 8.02 -5.23 6.68
C SER A 164 8.67 -5.14 5.30
N PHE A 165 9.06 -3.94 4.83
CA PHE A 165 9.75 -3.76 3.55
C PHE A 165 11.06 -4.58 3.51
N PHE A 166 11.91 -4.45 4.52
CA PHE A 166 13.18 -5.19 4.57
C PHE A 166 12.97 -6.71 4.70
N LEU A 167 11.98 -7.17 5.47
CA LEU A 167 11.62 -8.59 5.51
C LEU A 167 11.14 -9.10 4.14
N GLN A 168 10.37 -8.29 3.41
CA GLN A 168 9.84 -8.62 2.07
C GLN A 168 10.97 -8.72 1.05
N ASP A 169 11.95 -7.82 1.10
CA ASP A 169 13.10 -7.84 0.18
C ASP A 169 13.98 -9.06 0.48
N GLY A 170 14.32 -9.27 1.73
CA GLY A 170 15.12 -10.42 2.15
C GLY A 170 14.50 -11.77 1.76
N ILE A 171 13.21 -11.99 2.01
CA ILE A 171 12.57 -13.30 1.74
C ILE A 171 12.22 -13.52 0.27
N GLY A 172 11.84 -12.49 -0.43
CA GLY A 172 11.35 -12.60 -1.80
C GLY A 172 12.43 -12.43 -2.87
N GLY A 173 13.57 -11.83 -2.52
CA GLY A 173 14.70 -11.52 -3.42
C GLY A 173 16.00 -12.14 -2.99
N ASP A 174 16.51 -11.75 -1.83
CA ASP A 174 17.88 -12.04 -1.42
C ASP A 174 18.08 -13.50 -1.03
N LEU A 175 17.22 -14.05 -0.18
CA LEU A 175 17.37 -15.44 0.27
C LEU A 175 17.31 -16.44 -0.90
N PRO A 176 16.31 -16.45 -1.81
CA PRO A 176 16.30 -17.37 -2.94
C PRO A 176 17.48 -17.14 -3.88
N THR A 177 17.91 -15.90 -4.09
CA THR A 177 19.08 -15.58 -4.93
C THR A 177 20.37 -16.10 -4.29
N ALA A 178 20.54 -15.91 -3.00
CA ALA A 178 21.70 -16.39 -2.25
C ALA A 178 21.76 -17.93 -2.20
N MET A 179 20.62 -18.60 -2.01
CA MET A 179 20.54 -20.08 -2.08
C MET A 179 20.98 -20.62 -3.44
N VAL A 180 20.50 -20.02 -4.52
CA VAL A 180 20.85 -20.40 -5.89
C VAL A 180 22.32 -20.12 -6.18
N ALA A 181 22.83 -18.94 -5.80
CA ALA A 181 24.22 -18.58 -6.02
C ALA A 181 25.18 -19.49 -5.24
N ALA A 182 24.84 -19.86 -3.99
CA ALA A 182 25.60 -20.81 -3.18
C ALA A 182 25.60 -22.21 -3.82
N GLY A 183 24.45 -22.67 -4.33
CA GLY A 183 24.36 -23.93 -5.05
C GLY A 183 25.25 -23.95 -6.31
N ARG A 184 25.11 -22.94 -7.15
CA ARG A 184 25.91 -22.79 -8.40
C ARG A 184 27.40 -22.68 -8.10
N LEU A 185 27.79 -21.97 -7.06
CA LEU A 185 29.20 -21.86 -6.64
C LEU A 185 29.78 -23.22 -6.26
N ALA A 186 29.07 -24.00 -5.47
CA ALA A 186 29.49 -25.33 -5.07
C ALA A 186 29.59 -26.29 -6.27
N ASP A 187 28.59 -26.26 -7.15
CA ASP A 187 28.54 -27.11 -8.34
C ASP A 187 29.67 -26.77 -9.32
N LEU A 188 29.90 -25.48 -9.61
CA LEU A 188 30.98 -25.05 -10.49
C LEU A 188 32.35 -25.35 -9.88
N THR A 189 32.49 -25.26 -8.55
CA THR A 189 33.74 -25.67 -7.86
C THR A 189 34.01 -27.16 -8.08
N SER A 190 32.96 -27.98 -8.02
CA SER A 190 33.08 -29.43 -8.30
C SER A 190 33.38 -29.74 -9.77
N LEU A 191 32.80 -28.97 -10.70
CA LEU A 191 33.10 -29.09 -12.15
C LEU A 191 34.52 -28.63 -12.47
N ALA A 192 34.98 -27.57 -11.84
CA ALA A 192 36.33 -27.01 -12.05
C ALA A 192 37.44 -28.04 -11.82
N ALA A 193 37.22 -28.96 -10.87
CA ALA A 193 38.18 -30.07 -10.63
C ALA A 193 38.26 -31.09 -11.79
N ARG A 194 37.28 -31.12 -12.70
CA ARG A 194 37.18 -32.05 -13.83
C ARG A 194 37.49 -31.40 -15.17
N ARG A 195 37.49 -30.07 -15.25
CA ARG A 195 37.76 -29.32 -16.50
C ARG A 195 39.23 -29.36 -16.88
N PRO A 196 39.54 -29.36 -18.18
CA PRO A 196 40.92 -29.34 -18.66
C PRO A 196 41.63 -28.03 -18.29
N ASP A 197 42.95 -28.11 -18.15
CA ASP A 197 43.80 -26.97 -17.82
C ASP A 197 43.65 -25.76 -18.78
N THR A 198 43.31 -26.05 -20.04
CA THR A 198 43.07 -25.01 -21.08
C THR A 198 41.89 -24.10 -20.74
N GLU A 199 40.92 -24.56 -19.94
CA GLU A 199 39.74 -23.80 -19.51
C GLU A 199 39.93 -23.18 -18.12
N ARG A 200 41.06 -23.40 -17.45
CA ARG A 200 41.31 -22.99 -16.09
C ARG A 200 41.07 -21.49 -15.85
N ALA A 201 41.57 -20.62 -16.74
CA ALA A 201 41.42 -19.19 -16.60
C ALA A 201 39.94 -18.75 -16.69
N ALA A 202 39.17 -19.28 -17.66
CA ALA A 202 37.75 -18.98 -17.80
C ALA A 202 36.96 -19.51 -16.59
N THR A 203 37.25 -20.71 -16.12
CA THR A 203 36.62 -21.33 -14.95
C THR A 203 36.90 -20.51 -13.68
N GLN A 204 38.10 -20.03 -13.50
CA GLN A 204 38.45 -19.16 -12.35
C GLN A 204 37.70 -17.82 -12.42
N GLY A 205 37.51 -17.24 -13.61
CA GLY A 205 36.66 -16.06 -13.80
C GLY A 205 35.21 -16.31 -13.37
N GLN A 206 34.61 -17.40 -13.84
CA GLN A 206 33.25 -17.81 -13.48
C GLN A 206 33.11 -18.07 -11.96
N LEU A 207 34.07 -18.76 -11.35
CA LEU A 207 34.10 -18.98 -9.90
C LEU A 207 34.20 -17.67 -9.12
N ALA A 208 35.01 -16.71 -9.60
CA ALA A 208 35.14 -15.41 -8.95
C ALA A 208 33.81 -14.65 -8.99
N GLU A 209 33.11 -14.67 -10.12
CA GLU A 209 31.79 -14.08 -10.28
C GLU A 209 30.76 -14.71 -9.35
N LEU A 210 30.68 -16.03 -9.31
CA LEU A 210 29.74 -16.73 -8.41
C LEU A 210 30.06 -16.52 -6.92
N ARG A 211 31.35 -16.39 -6.54
CA ARG A 211 31.71 -16.02 -5.16
C ARG A 211 31.25 -14.63 -4.79
N VAL A 212 31.40 -13.67 -5.71
CA VAL A 212 30.89 -12.30 -5.50
C VAL A 212 29.38 -12.31 -5.38
N SER A 213 28.70 -13.03 -6.27
CA SER A 213 27.22 -13.16 -6.24
C SER A 213 26.74 -13.82 -4.94
N ALA A 214 27.29 -14.96 -4.54
CA ALA A 214 26.88 -15.66 -3.34
C ALA A 214 27.11 -14.83 -2.07
N ARG A 215 28.27 -14.15 -1.98
CA ARG A 215 28.59 -13.28 -0.85
C ARG A 215 27.69 -12.04 -0.86
N GLY A 216 27.50 -11.39 -2.02
CA GLY A 216 26.70 -10.19 -2.17
C GLY A 216 25.26 -10.44 -1.71
N SER A 217 24.58 -11.42 -2.30
CA SER A 217 23.19 -11.73 -1.92
C SER A 217 23.03 -12.14 -0.44
N ALA A 218 24.03 -12.83 0.13
CA ALA A 218 23.99 -13.13 1.57
C ALA A 218 24.20 -11.88 2.43
N THR A 219 25.06 -10.95 2.00
CA THR A 219 25.30 -9.68 2.71
C THR A 219 24.07 -8.76 2.61
N ASP A 220 23.43 -8.70 1.45
CA ASP A 220 22.19 -7.93 1.22
C ASP A 220 21.09 -8.45 2.16
N LEU A 221 20.89 -9.77 2.21
CA LEU A 221 19.96 -10.41 3.15
C LEU A 221 20.25 -10.05 4.62
N VAL A 222 21.53 -10.10 5.03
CA VAL A 222 21.93 -9.74 6.40
C VAL A 222 21.62 -8.28 6.68
N THR A 223 21.92 -7.39 5.73
CA THR A 223 21.68 -5.95 5.85
C THR A 223 20.20 -5.66 5.99
N ASP A 224 19.38 -6.29 5.15
CA ASP A 224 17.93 -6.11 5.16
C ASP A 224 17.32 -6.63 6.48
N LEU A 225 17.70 -7.83 6.93
CA LEU A 225 17.13 -8.36 8.16
C LEU A 225 17.59 -7.59 9.41
N LEU A 226 18.81 -7.07 9.44
CA LEU A 226 19.25 -6.16 10.51
C LEU A 226 18.48 -4.84 10.46
N SER A 227 18.26 -4.29 9.26
CA SER A 227 17.46 -3.07 9.07
C SER A 227 15.99 -3.28 9.49
N ALA A 228 15.42 -4.47 9.24
CA ALA A 228 14.10 -4.82 9.73
C ALA A 228 14.04 -4.83 11.26
N VAL A 229 15.04 -5.45 11.91
CA VAL A 229 15.14 -5.48 13.39
C VAL A 229 15.30 -4.07 13.97
N ASP A 230 16.13 -3.23 13.34
CA ASP A 230 16.38 -1.87 13.82
C ASP A 230 15.18 -0.92 13.62
N SER A 231 14.33 -1.21 12.63
CA SER A 231 13.16 -0.37 12.31
C SER A 231 11.87 -0.82 12.99
N THR A 232 11.82 -2.02 13.58
CA THR A 232 10.62 -2.52 14.26
C THR A 232 10.54 -2.06 15.71
N GLU A 233 9.32 -1.83 16.19
CA GLU A 233 9.06 -1.64 17.64
C GLU A 233 8.95 -2.97 18.40
N SER A 234 8.89 -4.12 17.69
CA SER A 234 8.77 -5.44 18.28
C SER A 234 10.12 -5.98 18.73
N THR A 235 10.22 -6.39 19.99
CA THR A 235 11.41 -7.09 20.53
C THR A 235 11.51 -8.55 20.07
N ASP A 236 10.42 -9.13 19.60
CA ASP A 236 10.32 -10.54 19.25
C ASP A 236 11.01 -10.85 17.93
N LEU A 237 10.96 -9.91 16.95
CA LEU A 237 11.65 -10.05 15.66
C LEU A 237 13.15 -10.28 15.82
N GLY A 238 13.80 -9.48 16.66
CA GLY A 238 15.24 -9.64 16.92
C GLY A 238 15.57 -11.01 17.52
N HIS A 239 14.76 -11.49 18.46
CA HIS A 239 14.98 -12.80 19.08
C HIS A 239 14.80 -13.96 18.10
N SER A 240 13.82 -13.89 17.21
CA SER A 240 13.50 -14.96 16.27
C SER A 240 14.48 -15.03 15.09
N VAL A 241 14.97 -13.88 14.59
CA VAL A 241 15.70 -13.78 13.33
C VAL A 241 17.22 -13.82 13.50
N LEU A 242 17.79 -13.16 14.55
CA LEU A 242 19.25 -12.93 14.63
C LEU A 242 20.09 -14.22 14.68
N THR A 243 19.67 -15.23 15.45
CA THR A 243 20.44 -16.48 15.56
C THR A 243 20.42 -17.33 14.29
N PRO A 244 19.25 -17.55 13.62
CA PRO A 244 19.21 -18.21 12.32
C PRO A 244 19.99 -17.44 11.25
N LEU A 245 19.93 -16.12 11.24
CA LEU A 245 20.64 -15.26 10.30
C LEU A 245 22.16 -15.40 10.43
N ASP A 246 22.70 -15.31 11.64
CA ASP A 246 24.13 -15.49 11.93
C ASP A 246 24.61 -16.90 11.52
N THR A 247 23.78 -17.92 11.77
CA THR A 247 24.08 -19.30 11.32
C THR A 247 24.13 -19.39 9.80
N TYR A 248 23.20 -18.73 9.09
CA TYR A 248 23.18 -18.69 7.63
C TYR A 248 24.41 -17.96 7.08
N GLN A 249 24.67 -16.76 7.58
CA GLN A 249 25.83 -15.95 7.16
C GLN A 249 27.13 -16.73 7.27
N ARG A 250 27.42 -17.33 8.44
CA ARG A 250 28.64 -18.13 8.66
C ARG A 250 28.72 -19.33 7.73
N SER A 251 27.57 -19.95 7.42
CA SER A 251 27.54 -21.11 6.52
C SER A 251 27.88 -20.71 5.08
N VAL A 252 27.39 -19.57 4.60
CA VAL A 252 27.71 -19.04 3.26
C VAL A 252 29.16 -18.56 3.22
N GLU A 253 29.68 -17.88 4.24
CA GLU A 253 31.06 -17.45 4.33
C GLU A 253 32.02 -18.65 4.27
N ALA A 254 31.73 -19.73 4.99
CA ALA A 254 32.50 -20.97 4.94
C ALA A 254 32.53 -21.59 3.54
N LEU A 255 31.37 -21.63 2.83
CA LEU A 255 31.29 -22.11 1.45
C LEU A 255 32.14 -21.24 0.49
N VAL A 256 32.03 -19.93 0.60
CA VAL A 256 32.79 -18.97 -0.22
C VAL A 256 34.31 -19.13 0.03
N ALA A 257 34.71 -19.31 1.28
CA ALA A 257 36.12 -19.51 1.65
C ALA A 257 36.67 -20.82 1.06
N LEU A 258 35.91 -21.92 1.15
CA LEU A 258 36.29 -23.21 0.58
C LEU A 258 36.33 -23.23 -0.96
N SER A 259 35.60 -22.34 -1.60
CA SER A 259 35.57 -22.16 -3.07
C SER A 259 36.69 -21.26 -3.57
N ALA A 260 37.47 -20.64 -2.69
CA ALA A 260 38.59 -19.76 -3.07
C ALA A 260 39.76 -20.59 -3.66
N PRO A 261 40.53 -20.02 -4.62
CA PRO A 261 41.70 -20.69 -5.14
C PRO A 261 42.71 -20.85 -4.03
N THR A 262 42.93 -22.08 -3.60
CA THR A 262 44.03 -22.45 -2.76
C THR A 262 45.30 -22.51 -3.63
N GLY A 263 46.39 -21.88 -3.16
CA GLY A 263 47.62 -21.76 -3.93
C GLY A 263 48.15 -23.08 -4.49
N ARG A 264 49.35 -23.09 -5.09
CA ARG A 264 49.93 -24.13 -5.95
C ARG A 264 49.74 -25.63 -5.59
N THR A 265 49.24 -25.99 -4.43
CA THR A 265 49.22 -27.39 -3.94
C THR A 265 47.91 -27.82 -3.26
N GLY A 266 46.93 -26.93 -3.09
CA GLY A 266 45.68 -27.27 -2.39
C GLY A 266 44.45 -27.22 -3.31
N GLN A 267 44.05 -28.36 -3.89
CA GLN A 267 42.69 -28.48 -4.38
C GLN A 267 41.78 -28.66 -3.17
N THR A 268 40.76 -27.80 -3.04
CA THR A 268 39.72 -28.00 -2.03
C THR A 268 39.02 -29.32 -2.34
N GLU A 269 38.91 -30.18 -1.36
CA GLU A 269 38.28 -31.48 -1.53
C GLU A 269 36.80 -31.30 -1.85
N PRO A 270 36.31 -31.85 -2.97
CA PRO A 270 34.89 -31.64 -3.41
C PRO A 270 33.87 -32.00 -2.32
N GLY A 271 34.21 -32.98 -1.46
CA GLY A 271 33.37 -33.37 -0.32
C GLY A 271 33.16 -32.26 0.71
N GLN A 272 34.19 -31.43 0.95
CA GLN A 272 34.10 -30.30 1.89
C GLN A 272 33.19 -29.18 1.35
N VAL A 273 33.32 -28.89 0.06
CA VAL A 273 32.44 -27.90 -0.63
C VAL A 273 30.99 -28.36 -0.63
N ALA A 274 30.76 -29.65 -0.93
CA ALA A 274 29.40 -30.23 -0.89
C ALA A 274 28.80 -30.18 0.53
N ALA A 275 29.60 -30.48 1.57
CA ALA A 275 29.14 -30.36 2.96
C ALA A 275 28.82 -28.90 3.35
N ALA A 276 29.68 -27.95 2.96
CA ALA A 276 29.45 -26.52 3.22
C ALA A 276 28.17 -26.01 2.51
N ARG A 277 27.93 -26.45 1.28
CA ARG A 277 26.66 -26.16 0.57
C ARG A 277 25.44 -26.68 1.34
N LEU A 278 25.49 -27.94 1.80
CA LEU A 278 24.39 -28.53 2.57
C LEU A 278 24.15 -27.78 3.88
N ASN A 279 25.21 -27.32 4.56
CA ASN A 279 25.07 -26.51 5.77
C ASN A 279 24.41 -25.15 5.47
N ALA A 280 24.84 -24.46 4.41
CA ALA A 280 24.23 -23.19 4.01
C ALA A 280 22.75 -23.36 3.64
N GLN A 281 22.42 -24.44 2.93
CA GLN A 281 21.03 -24.75 2.57
C GLN A 281 20.18 -25.12 3.78
N ALA A 282 20.71 -25.90 4.73
CA ALA A 282 20.01 -26.21 5.98
C ALA A 282 19.75 -24.96 6.83
N ALA A 283 20.72 -24.03 6.89
CA ALA A 283 20.54 -22.76 7.55
C ALA A 283 19.50 -21.88 6.87
N ALA A 284 19.51 -21.80 5.53
CA ALA A 284 18.47 -21.09 4.76
C ALA A 284 17.08 -21.66 5.02
N LYS A 285 16.95 -22.99 5.03
CA LYS A 285 15.71 -23.70 5.34
C LYS A 285 15.17 -23.41 6.74
N GLN A 286 16.04 -23.18 7.72
CA GLN A 286 15.64 -22.78 9.07
C GLN A 286 15.25 -21.30 9.13
N LEU A 287 15.94 -20.42 8.40
CA LEU A 287 15.72 -18.98 8.39
C LEU A 287 14.41 -18.60 7.67
N GLN A 288 14.13 -19.24 6.53
CA GLN A 288 13.01 -18.91 5.67
C GLN A 288 11.63 -18.89 6.39
N PRO A 289 11.21 -19.93 7.12
CA PRO A 289 9.93 -19.93 7.81
C PRO A 289 9.85 -18.87 8.90
N VAL A 290 10.98 -18.53 9.53
CA VAL A 290 11.03 -17.47 10.54
C VAL A 290 10.66 -16.14 9.91
N ILE A 291 11.33 -15.74 8.83
CA ILE A 291 11.05 -14.48 8.13
C ILE A 291 9.60 -14.45 7.62
N LEU A 292 9.12 -15.54 7.00
CA LEU A 292 7.76 -15.61 6.46
C LEU A 292 6.69 -15.53 7.55
N ASN A 293 6.95 -16.08 8.73
CA ASN A 293 6.00 -16.03 9.85
C ASN A 293 5.95 -14.63 10.45
N GLU A 294 7.09 -13.99 10.68
CA GLU A 294 7.15 -12.62 11.19
C GLU A 294 6.46 -11.65 10.21
N LEU A 295 6.74 -11.79 8.91
CA LEU A 295 6.10 -10.98 7.88
C LEU A 295 4.57 -11.18 7.85
N ASP A 296 4.08 -12.43 7.97
CA ASP A 296 2.63 -12.70 8.02
C ASP A 296 1.98 -12.09 9.27
N VAL A 297 2.67 -12.11 10.41
CA VAL A 297 2.20 -11.47 11.67
C VAL A 297 2.08 -9.96 11.47
N LEU A 298 3.12 -9.29 10.97
CA LEU A 298 3.11 -7.84 10.74
C LEU A 298 2.00 -7.43 9.76
N LEU A 299 1.85 -8.15 8.65
CA LEU A 299 0.79 -7.86 7.67
C LEU A 299 -0.61 -8.10 8.24
N LYS A 300 -0.78 -9.11 9.08
CA LYS A 300 -2.07 -9.37 9.76
C LYS A 300 -2.41 -8.27 10.76
N GLU A 301 -1.48 -7.87 11.59
CA GLU A 301 -1.65 -6.78 12.55
C GLU A 301 -2.02 -5.46 11.84
N ARG A 302 -1.40 -5.21 10.69
CA ARG A 302 -1.71 -4.07 9.84
C ARG A 302 -3.15 -4.12 9.30
N ILE A 303 -3.59 -5.28 8.79
CA ILE A 303 -4.98 -5.46 8.34
C ILE A 303 -5.96 -5.25 9.50
N ASP A 304 -5.66 -5.82 10.67
CA ASP A 304 -6.49 -5.69 11.87
C ASP A 304 -6.54 -4.22 12.36
N SER A 305 -5.46 -3.44 12.17
CA SER A 305 -5.47 -2.01 12.49
C SER A 305 -6.34 -1.21 11.53
N TYR A 306 -6.24 -1.46 10.21
CA TYR A 306 -7.12 -0.81 9.22
C TYR A 306 -8.59 -1.16 9.43
N ASP A 307 -8.91 -2.39 9.78
CA ASP A 307 -10.28 -2.80 10.10
C ASP A 307 -10.81 -2.09 11.37
N ARG A 308 -9.97 -1.90 12.41
CA ARG A 308 -10.29 -1.11 13.60
C ARG A 308 -10.56 0.36 13.26
N ASP A 309 -9.68 0.98 12.48
CA ASP A 309 -9.79 2.39 12.08
C ASP A 309 -11.05 2.63 11.26
N ARG A 310 -11.39 1.68 10.39
CA ARG A 310 -12.64 1.69 9.64
C ARG A 310 -13.86 1.67 10.55
N TRP A 311 -13.87 0.84 11.59
CA TRP A 311 -14.97 0.79 12.57
C TRP A 311 -15.06 2.09 13.38
N TRP A 312 -13.93 2.68 13.78
CA TRP A 312 -13.91 3.97 14.44
C TRP A 312 -14.43 5.09 13.53
N ALA A 313 -14.04 5.10 12.27
CA ALA A 313 -14.53 6.08 11.30
C ALA A 313 -16.03 5.96 11.07
N ILE A 314 -16.58 4.75 10.96
CA ILE A 314 -18.02 4.50 10.85
C ILE A 314 -18.75 4.98 12.12
N GLY A 315 -18.23 4.67 13.29
CA GLY A 315 -18.78 5.12 14.58
C GLY A 315 -18.82 6.65 14.69
N ALA A 316 -17.72 7.32 14.33
CA ALA A 316 -17.64 8.78 14.33
C ALA A 316 -18.62 9.42 13.33
N ALA A 317 -18.75 8.83 12.12
CA ALA A 317 -19.73 9.30 11.14
C ALA A 317 -21.18 9.14 11.63
N ALA A 318 -21.50 8.02 12.27
CA ALA A 318 -22.83 7.79 12.88
C ALA A 318 -23.16 8.82 13.95
N VAL A 319 -22.20 9.14 14.83
CA VAL A 319 -22.34 10.19 15.85
C VAL A 319 -22.53 11.57 15.21
N ALA A 320 -21.74 11.89 14.19
CA ALA A 320 -21.87 13.15 13.46
C ALA A 320 -23.27 13.31 12.82
N VAL A 321 -23.77 12.27 12.18
CA VAL A 321 -25.13 12.25 11.60
C VAL A 321 -26.19 12.42 12.68
N LEU A 322 -26.06 11.75 13.81
CA LEU A 322 -26.99 11.88 14.94
C LEU A 322 -27.03 13.32 15.46
N LEU A 323 -25.85 13.93 15.68
CA LEU A 323 -25.74 15.33 16.13
C LEU A 323 -26.40 16.30 15.16
N VAL A 324 -26.23 16.08 13.86
CA VAL A 324 -26.87 16.89 12.82
C VAL A 324 -28.39 16.72 12.84
N LEU A 325 -28.90 15.51 13.00
CA LEU A 325 -30.33 15.26 13.12
C LEU A 325 -30.92 15.94 14.36
N VAL A 326 -30.23 15.90 15.49
CA VAL A 326 -30.63 16.61 16.70
C VAL A 326 -30.64 18.11 16.47
N LEU A 327 -29.58 18.68 15.86
CA LEU A 327 -29.48 20.09 15.54
C LEU A 327 -30.61 20.53 14.59
N ALA A 328 -30.86 19.74 13.53
CA ALA A 328 -31.96 20.00 12.61
C ALA A 328 -33.32 19.97 13.33
N GLY A 329 -33.54 19.01 14.22
CA GLY A 329 -34.74 18.93 15.05
C GLY A 329 -34.94 20.14 15.93
N VAL A 330 -33.88 20.60 16.63
CA VAL A 330 -33.89 21.81 17.47
C VAL A 330 -34.19 23.07 16.63
N LEU A 331 -33.53 23.21 15.48
CA LEU A 331 -33.77 24.33 14.55
C LEU A 331 -35.23 24.35 14.04
N ILE A 332 -35.76 23.21 13.61
CA ILE A 332 -37.14 23.07 13.14
C ILE A 332 -38.12 23.45 14.30
N ALA A 333 -37.87 22.97 15.51
CA ALA A 333 -38.69 23.31 16.67
C ALA A 333 -38.64 24.80 17.01
N ALA A 334 -37.46 25.43 16.97
CA ALA A 334 -37.27 26.86 17.18
C ALA A 334 -38.00 27.67 16.10
N PHE A 335 -37.91 27.31 14.83
CA PHE A 335 -38.65 27.96 13.75
C PHE A 335 -40.17 27.80 13.90
N ARG A 336 -40.65 26.63 14.30
CA ARG A 336 -42.08 26.42 14.55
C ARG A 336 -42.60 27.31 15.68
N ARG A 337 -41.83 27.47 16.76
CA ARG A 337 -42.16 28.38 17.87
C ARG A 337 -42.16 29.84 17.46
N ALA A 338 -41.17 30.29 16.69
CA ALA A 338 -41.10 31.66 16.16
C ALA A 338 -42.28 31.97 15.22
N TYR A 339 -42.66 31.04 14.35
CA TYR A 339 -43.82 31.18 13.46
C TYR A 339 -45.15 31.26 14.22
N ARG A 340 -45.31 30.48 15.31
CA ARG A 340 -46.54 30.56 16.14
C ARG A 340 -46.61 31.91 16.82
N ARG A 341 -45.57 32.42 17.40
CA ARG A 341 -45.51 33.78 18.07
C ARG A 341 -45.81 34.88 17.03
N ALA A 342 -45.19 34.84 15.85
CA ALA A 342 -45.48 35.82 14.79
C ALA A 342 -46.91 35.74 14.27
N ALA A 343 -47.56 34.58 14.28
CA ALA A 343 -48.97 34.42 13.91
C ALA A 343 -49.92 34.98 15.00
N GLU A 344 -49.58 34.78 16.25
CA GLU A 344 -50.33 35.34 17.40
C GLU A 344 -50.25 36.88 17.43
N GLU A 345 -49.07 37.44 17.21
CA GLU A 345 -48.88 38.89 17.13
C GLU A 345 -49.69 39.50 15.92
N ARG A 346 -49.76 38.81 14.81
CA ARG A 346 -50.57 39.25 13.65
C ARG A 346 -52.05 39.16 13.95
N ARG A 347 -52.53 38.18 14.73
CA ARG A 347 -53.92 38.08 15.17
C ARG A 347 -54.25 39.18 16.13
N ALA A 348 -53.41 39.41 17.16
CA ALA A 348 -53.61 40.51 18.11
C ALA A 348 -53.60 41.91 17.47
N ARG A 349 -52.73 42.14 16.45
CA ARG A 349 -52.77 43.39 15.66
C ARG A 349 -54.05 43.55 14.81
N ARG A 350 -54.61 42.43 14.29
CA ARG A 350 -55.89 42.47 13.54
C ARG A 350 -57.07 42.74 14.45
N GLU A 351 -57.12 42.20 15.65
CA GLU A 351 -58.14 42.44 16.66
C GLU A 351 -58.07 43.88 17.17
N ASN A 352 -56.89 44.45 17.42
CA ASN A 352 -56.73 45.86 17.79
C ASN A 352 -57.01 46.84 16.64
N SER A 353 -56.92 46.41 15.36
CA SER A 353 -57.25 47.27 14.20
C SER A 353 -58.75 47.21 13.83
N GLY A 354 -59.52 46.33 14.47
CA GLY A 354 -60.95 46.22 14.30
C GLY A 354 -61.81 47.11 15.18
N ALA A 355 -61.22 47.77 16.19
CA ALA A 355 -61.86 48.83 16.96
C ALA A 355 -61.73 50.15 16.19
N LEU A 356 -62.73 50.44 15.39
CA LEU A 356 -62.91 51.77 14.77
C LEU A 356 -63.19 52.76 15.89
N PRO A 357 -62.42 53.90 16.04
CA PRO A 357 -62.86 54.97 16.82
C PRO A 357 -64.01 55.72 16.08
N GLU A 358 -65.09 55.94 16.77
CA GLU A 358 -66.20 56.82 16.32
C GLU A 358 -65.66 58.13 15.76
N PRO A 359 -66.29 58.65 14.66
CA PRO A 359 -65.88 59.93 14.10
C PRO A 359 -66.30 61.11 15.05
N SER A 360 -65.37 61.56 15.83
CA SER A 360 -65.51 62.82 16.54
C SER A 360 -65.55 63.98 15.56
N ALA A 361 -66.58 64.83 15.68
CA ALA A 361 -66.90 65.96 14.85
C ALA A 361 -65.68 66.85 14.55
N TRP A 362 -65.47 67.09 13.27
CA TRP A 362 -64.49 68.07 12.79
C TRP A 362 -64.93 69.45 13.04
N GLN A 363 -64.17 70.22 13.85
CA GLN A 363 -64.27 71.67 13.94
C GLN A 363 -63.05 72.29 13.25
N PRO A 364 -63.30 73.34 12.35
CA PRO A 364 -62.20 73.99 11.67
C PRO A 364 -61.58 75.07 12.58
N PRO A 365 -60.27 75.20 12.75
CA PRO A 365 -59.65 76.31 13.41
C PRO A 365 -59.56 77.53 12.50
N ALA A 366 -59.96 78.66 13.09
CA ALA A 366 -59.88 79.97 12.49
C ALA A 366 -58.43 80.40 12.22
N GLY A 367 -58.33 81.18 11.15
CA GLY A 367 -57.07 81.60 10.53
C GLY A 367 -56.02 82.25 11.40
N ARG A 368 -54.80 82.06 11.01
CA ARG A 368 -53.67 82.94 11.32
C ARG A 368 -52.77 83.08 10.10
N THR A 369 -52.67 84.37 9.73
CA THR A 369 -51.89 84.94 8.64
C THR A 369 -50.40 84.62 8.71
N ILE A 370 -49.81 84.40 7.54
CA ILE A 370 -48.40 84.22 7.22
C ILE A 370 -47.70 85.57 7.17
N PRO A 371 -46.43 85.68 7.56
CA PRO A 371 -45.48 86.55 6.89
C PRO A 371 -44.43 85.71 6.15
N ALA A 372 -44.19 86.16 4.92
CA ALA A 372 -43.17 85.74 4.06
C ALA A 372 -41.77 86.21 4.53
N GLU A 373 -40.82 85.43 4.42
CA GLU A 373 -39.35 85.63 4.13
C GLU A 373 -38.56 84.47 4.75
N ASP A 374 -37.98 83.62 3.94
CA ASP A 374 -36.63 83.66 3.42
C ASP A 374 -36.41 82.52 2.37
N ARG A 375 -36.24 83.00 1.18
CA ARG A 375 -35.65 82.21 0.12
C ARG A 375 -34.15 82.38 0.19
N ARG A 376 -33.37 81.30 0.50
CA ARG A 376 -31.96 81.15 0.03
C ARG A 376 -31.62 79.74 -0.01
N LEU A 377 -31.58 79.24 -1.24
CA LEU A 377 -30.37 78.80 -1.92
C LEU A 377 -29.52 77.80 -1.18
N LEU A 378 -29.53 76.53 -1.64
CA LEU A 378 -28.30 75.79 -1.83
C LEU A 378 -28.50 74.86 -3.03
N GLN A 379 -27.66 75.09 -4.03
CA GLN A 379 -27.52 74.40 -5.28
C GLN A 379 -26.89 73.01 -5.09
N PRO A 380 -27.06 72.09 -6.05
CA PRO A 380 -26.36 70.80 -6.08
C PRO A 380 -24.94 70.98 -6.62
N VAL A 381 -23.98 70.36 -5.96
CA VAL A 381 -22.63 70.19 -6.52
C VAL A 381 -22.50 68.79 -7.12
N ALA A 382 -22.36 68.78 -8.41
CA ALA A 382 -21.78 67.66 -9.17
C ALA A 382 -20.28 67.84 -9.25
N THR A 383 -19.52 66.81 -9.03
CA THR A 383 -18.20 66.51 -9.54
C THR A 383 -17.87 65.09 -9.06
N GLY A 384 -17.41 64.21 -9.79
CA GLY A 384 -16.57 64.10 -10.98
C GLY A 384 -15.72 62.85 -10.80
N GLN A 385 -15.83 62.00 -11.72
CA GLN A 385 -14.85 61.22 -12.41
C GLN A 385 -13.61 60.68 -11.67
N ASP A 386 -13.38 59.40 -11.99
CA ASP A 386 -12.12 58.69 -12.31
C ASP A 386 -11.37 57.98 -11.19
N GLY A 387 -11.14 56.71 -11.46
CA GLY A 387 -10.21 55.85 -10.76
C GLY A 387 -10.37 54.36 -11.10
N SER A 388 -10.12 54.04 -12.37
CA SER A 388 -9.91 52.65 -12.79
C SER A 388 -8.65 52.10 -12.13
N GLU A 389 -8.76 51.03 -11.36
CA GLU A 389 -7.62 50.15 -11.15
C GLU A 389 -8.00 48.70 -11.40
N ARG A 390 -7.47 48.26 -12.46
CA ARG A 390 -7.36 46.96 -13.07
C ARG A 390 -6.41 46.10 -12.24
N TRP A 391 -6.85 44.99 -11.67
CA TRP A 391 -5.96 43.93 -11.19
C TRP A 391 -6.05 42.76 -12.15
N GLY A 392 -4.94 42.51 -12.82
CA GLY A 392 -4.75 41.41 -13.74
C GLY A 392 -4.40 40.09 -13.03
N PRO A 393 -4.40 38.97 -13.77
CA PRO A 393 -4.19 37.64 -13.21
C PRO A 393 -2.72 37.36 -12.98
N PHE A 394 -2.43 36.73 -11.81
CA PHE A 394 -1.12 36.15 -11.57
C PHE A 394 -1.04 34.74 -12.17
N ASP A 395 -0.26 34.67 -13.23
CA ASP A 395 0.43 33.47 -13.71
C ASP A 395 1.56 33.15 -12.73
N ALA A 396 1.68 31.92 -12.28
CA ALA A 396 2.92 31.39 -11.73
C ALA A 396 3.01 29.91 -12.03
N ALA A 397 3.71 29.63 -13.12
CA ALA A 397 4.42 28.38 -13.34
C ALA A 397 5.68 28.34 -12.45
N ARG A 398 5.83 27.27 -11.67
CA ARG A 398 7.03 26.43 -11.54
C ARG A 398 6.77 25.30 -10.56
#